data_c0d183fe8d5d98de1f5edead46111e3f
#
_entry.id   c0d183fe8d5d98de1f5edead46111e3f
#
_cell.length_a   1.000
_cell.length_b   1.000
_cell.length_c   1.000
_cell.angle_alpha   90.00
_cell.angle_beta   90.00
_cell.angle_gamma   90.00
#
_symmetry.space_group_name_H-M   'P 1'
#
loop_
_entity.id
_entity.type
_entity.pdbx_description
1 polymer ?
#
loop_
_entity_poly.entity_id
_entity_poly.type
_entity_poly.pdbx_seq_one_letter_code
_entity_poly.pdbx_strand_id
1 'polypeptide(L)'
;MGILTPKGKVLGFTGMKSGHILRPEERNRMVPLEDMFIDVGARSREEVTGKLGIRPGLPIVYDTEFEVMNGTGRYLAKAWDDRVGLAVITEALRRLQASPHPNMLQVAATVQEENGLRRAGGGHPTTKPDIVMNLEIRIASHFPLL
;
A
#
# COMPACT_ATOMS: atom_id res chain seq x y z
N MET A 1 -8.07 -4.54 -8.93
CA MET A 1 -8.33 -3.60 -7.84
C MET A 1 -9.35 -4.18 -6.88
N GLY A 2 -9.26 -3.85 -5.59
CA GLY A 2 -10.25 -4.22 -4.59
C GLY A 2 -10.92 -2.97 -4.01
N ILE A 3 -12.23 -2.88 -4.06
CA ILE A 3 -13.01 -1.82 -3.44
C ILE A 3 -13.46 -2.33 -2.07
N LEU A 4 -13.09 -1.63 -1.00
CA LEU A 4 -13.41 -2.05 0.37
C LEU A 4 -14.78 -1.49 0.78
N THR A 5 -15.80 -2.35 0.75
CA THR A 5 -17.18 -1.98 1.14
C THR A 5 -17.51 -2.52 2.54
N PRO A 6 -18.55 -1.99 3.20
CA PRO A 6 -19.03 -2.56 4.45
C PRO A 6 -19.52 -4.03 4.34
N LYS A 7 -19.79 -4.49 3.12
CA LYS A 7 -20.20 -5.87 2.82
C LYS A 7 -19.03 -6.79 2.48
N GLY A 8 -17.80 -6.26 2.46
CA GLY A 8 -16.60 -6.98 2.08
C GLY A 8 -15.91 -6.38 0.85
N LYS A 9 -14.84 -7.02 0.40
CA LYS A 9 -14.07 -6.59 -0.77
C LYS A 9 -14.80 -6.95 -2.06
N VAL A 10 -15.02 -5.96 -2.92
CA VAL A 10 -15.55 -6.13 -4.28
C VAL A 10 -14.40 -6.01 -5.27
N LEU A 11 -14.23 -7.01 -6.11
CA LEU A 11 -13.21 -7.00 -7.17
C LEU A 11 -13.67 -6.15 -8.34
N GLY A 12 -12.72 -5.48 -8.95
CA GLY A 12 -12.91 -4.77 -10.21
C GLY A 12 -11.57 -4.60 -10.93
N PHE A 13 -11.64 -4.21 -12.17
CA PHE A 13 -10.45 -3.89 -12.94
C PHE A 13 -10.49 -2.46 -13.48
N THR A 14 -9.33 -1.84 -13.53
CA THR A 14 -9.18 -0.54 -14.19
C THR A 14 -9.12 -0.76 -15.68
N GLY A 15 -10.00 -0.07 -16.40
CA GLY A 15 -10.04 -0.09 -17.84
C GLY A 15 -9.69 1.27 -18.44
N MET A 16 -9.35 1.25 -19.68
CA MET A 16 -9.20 2.43 -20.53
C MET A 16 -9.75 2.13 -21.92
N LYS A 17 -9.99 3.16 -22.70
CA LYS A 17 -10.36 2.97 -24.11
C LYS A 17 -9.30 2.12 -24.80
N SER A 18 -9.75 1.13 -25.57
CA SER A 18 -8.84 0.31 -26.37
C SER A 18 -8.02 1.17 -27.32
N GLY A 19 -6.73 0.84 -27.49
CA GLY A 19 -5.84 1.52 -28.42
C GLY A 19 -6.36 1.58 -29.86
N HIS A 20 -7.26 0.65 -30.25
CA HIS A 20 -7.92 0.66 -31.56
C HIS A 20 -8.99 1.75 -31.71
N ILE A 21 -9.54 2.23 -30.59
CA ILE A 21 -10.59 3.27 -30.56
C ILE A 21 -9.99 4.65 -30.32
N LEU A 22 -8.75 4.71 -29.77
CA LEU A 22 -8.05 5.97 -29.51
C LEU A 22 -7.60 6.63 -30.80
N ARG A 23 -7.85 7.94 -30.91
CA ARG A 23 -7.26 8.76 -31.96
C ARG A 23 -5.74 8.83 -31.82
N PRO A 24 -4.96 9.04 -32.89
CA PRO A 24 -3.50 9.06 -32.81
C PRO A 24 -2.94 10.01 -31.75
N GLU A 25 -3.54 11.18 -31.58
CA GLU A 25 -3.15 12.18 -30.59
C GLU A 25 -3.49 11.81 -29.14
N GLU A 26 -4.42 10.89 -28.92
CA GLU A 26 -4.81 10.39 -27.59
C GLU A 26 -3.87 9.28 -27.10
N ARG A 27 -3.19 8.57 -28.03
CA ARG A 27 -2.36 7.40 -27.68
C ARG A 27 -1.14 7.72 -26.81
N ASN A 28 -0.62 8.93 -26.93
CA ASN A 28 0.57 9.39 -26.22
C ASN A 28 0.23 10.27 -25.00
N ARG A 29 -1.04 10.34 -24.61
CA ARG A 29 -1.47 11.12 -23.45
C ARG A 29 -1.76 10.18 -22.28
N MET A 30 -1.38 10.63 -21.08
CA MET A 30 -1.86 9.98 -19.86
C MET A 30 -3.38 10.12 -19.78
N VAL A 31 -4.04 9.05 -19.34
CA VAL A 31 -5.49 9.10 -19.11
C VAL A 31 -5.78 10.07 -17.96
N PRO A 32 -6.60 11.11 -18.19
CA PRO A 32 -7.01 12.01 -17.11
C PRO A 32 -7.75 11.25 -16.00
N LEU A 33 -7.66 11.73 -14.77
CA LEU A 33 -8.29 11.07 -13.61
C LEU A 33 -9.80 10.94 -13.79
N GLU A 34 -10.44 11.94 -14.38
CA GLU A 34 -11.88 11.96 -14.67
C GLU A 34 -12.32 10.91 -15.71
N ASP A 35 -11.40 10.43 -16.54
CA ASP A 35 -11.65 9.37 -17.52
C ASP A 35 -11.33 7.98 -17.01
N MET A 36 -10.77 7.87 -15.80
CA MET A 36 -10.48 6.59 -15.17
C MET A 36 -11.75 5.96 -14.59
N PHE A 37 -11.86 4.66 -14.73
CA PHE A 37 -12.97 3.90 -14.17
C PHE A 37 -12.52 2.55 -13.64
N ILE A 38 -13.36 1.99 -12.78
CA ILE A 38 -13.22 0.61 -12.32
C ILE A 38 -14.49 -0.13 -12.71
N ASP A 39 -14.35 -1.09 -13.59
CA ASP A 39 -15.43 -1.99 -13.94
C ASP A 39 -15.56 -3.09 -12.87
N VAL A 40 -16.74 -3.19 -12.30
CA VAL A 40 -17.11 -4.17 -11.27
C VAL A 40 -18.13 -5.19 -11.79
N GLY A 41 -18.38 -5.22 -13.10
CA GLY A 41 -19.32 -6.12 -13.74
C GLY A 41 -20.81 -5.79 -13.49
N ALA A 42 -21.11 -4.62 -12.94
CA ALA A 42 -22.47 -4.18 -12.70
C ALA A 42 -23.09 -3.54 -13.96
N ARG A 43 -24.40 -3.70 -14.11
CA ARG A 43 -25.15 -3.20 -15.27
C ARG A 43 -25.91 -1.90 -15.00
N SER A 44 -26.05 -1.53 -13.73
CA SER A 44 -26.74 -0.31 -13.33
C SER A 44 -26.16 0.29 -12.06
N ARG A 45 -26.52 1.54 -11.82
CA ARG A 45 -26.16 2.25 -10.60
C ARG A 45 -26.77 1.57 -9.36
N GLU A 46 -27.97 1.03 -9.48
CA GLU A 46 -28.69 0.33 -8.41
C GLU A 46 -27.95 -0.95 -8.03
N GLU A 47 -27.39 -1.68 -9.00
CA GLU A 47 -26.54 -2.82 -8.70
C GLU A 47 -25.26 -2.40 -7.97
N VAL A 48 -24.60 -1.34 -8.41
CA VAL A 48 -23.40 -0.82 -7.76
C VAL A 48 -23.66 -0.43 -6.32
N THR A 49 -24.71 0.38 -6.08
CA THR A 49 -24.96 0.93 -4.75
C THR A 49 -25.70 -0.04 -3.84
N GLY A 50 -26.73 -0.70 -4.34
CA GLY A 50 -27.59 -1.59 -3.56
C GLY A 50 -27.01 -2.98 -3.35
N LYS A 51 -26.64 -3.66 -4.45
CA LYS A 51 -26.15 -5.03 -4.41
C LYS A 51 -24.70 -5.10 -3.93
N LEU A 52 -23.80 -4.34 -4.55
CA LEU A 52 -22.37 -4.36 -4.23
C LEU A 52 -22.01 -3.44 -3.04
N GLY A 53 -22.88 -2.50 -2.67
CA GLY A 53 -22.67 -1.58 -1.56
C GLY A 53 -21.58 -0.54 -1.82
N ILE A 54 -21.26 -0.28 -3.08
CA ILE A 54 -20.25 0.70 -3.47
C ILE A 54 -20.84 2.10 -3.44
N ARG A 55 -20.11 3.01 -2.84
CA ARG A 55 -20.46 4.44 -2.75
C ARG A 55 -19.22 5.31 -2.82
N PRO A 56 -19.32 6.57 -3.21
CA PRO A 56 -18.19 7.50 -3.17
C PRO A 56 -17.53 7.56 -1.79
N GLY A 57 -16.21 7.69 -1.79
CA GLY A 57 -15.40 7.77 -0.56
C GLY A 57 -14.92 6.41 -0.02
N LEU A 58 -15.30 5.29 -0.64
CA LEU A 58 -14.74 3.99 -0.23
C LEU A 58 -13.30 3.83 -0.71
N PRO A 59 -12.42 3.21 0.10
CA PRO A 59 -11.06 2.94 -0.30
C PRO A 59 -10.98 1.95 -1.45
N ILE A 60 -10.07 2.22 -2.38
CA ILE A 60 -9.72 1.34 -3.49
C ILE A 60 -8.25 0.96 -3.33
N VAL A 61 -7.96 -0.32 -3.37
CA VAL A 61 -6.61 -0.85 -3.15
C VAL A 61 -6.20 -1.80 -4.27
N TYR A 62 -4.91 -1.94 -4.49
CA TYR A 62 -4.41 -3.03 -5.32
C TYR A 62 -4.78 -4.37 -4.68
N ASP A 63 -5.24 -5.31 -5.49
CA ASP A 63 -5.59 -6.65 -5.05
C ASP A 63 -4.43 -7.60 -5.36
N THR A 64 -3.35 -7.43 -4.62
CA THR A 64 -2.13 -8.23 -4.72
C THR A 64 -1.93 -8.95 -3.39
N GLU A 65 -1.79 -10.24 -3.43
CA GLU A 65 -1.45 -11.06 -2.28
C GLU A 65 0.07 -11.15 -2.11
N PHE A 66 0.49 -11.67 -0.97
CA PHE A 66 1.91 -11.96 -0.73
C PHE A 66 2.29 -13.27 -1.42
N GLU A 67 3.27 -13.22 -2.30
CA GLU A 67 3.72 -14.38 -3.07
C GLU A 67 5.24 -14.50 -3.11
N VAL A 68 5.73 -15.72 -3.16
CA VAL A 68 7.13 -16.02 -3.45
C VAL A 68 7.32 -16.08 -4.96
N MET A 69 8.17 -15.23 -5.50
CA MET A 69 8.37 -15.12 -6.95
C MET A 69 9.24 -16.26 -7.49
N ASN A 70 8.62 -17.16 -8.24
CA ASN A 70 9.33 -18.11 -9.14
C ASN A 70 10.51 -18.87 -8.48
N GLY A 71 10.48 -19.11 -7.19
CA GLY A 71 11.57 -19.78 -6.47
C GLY A 71 12.89 -18.99 -6.39
N THR A 72 12.86 -17.69 -6.67
CA THR A 72 14.07 -16.84 -6.71
C THR A 72 14.50 -16.27 -5.35
N GLY A 73 13.76 -16.56 -4.28
CA GLY A 73 13.94 -15.92 -2.98
C GLY A 73 13.47 -14.47 -2.93
N ARG A 74 12.76 -14.01 -3.96
CA ARG A 74 12.12 -12.70 -4.02
C ARG A 74 10.65 -12.82 -3.69
N TYR A 75 10.07 -11.73 -3.23
CA TYR A 75 8.69 -11.68 -2.79
C TYR A 75 7.94 -10.58 -3.52
N LEU A 76 6.68 -10.85 -3.84
CA LEU A 76 5.75 -9.88 -4.40
C LEU A 76 4.67 -9.58 -3.36
N ALA A 77 4.44 -8.32 -3.09
CA ALA A 77 3.30 -7.86 -2.29
C ALA A 77 3.06 -6.38 -2.53
N LYS A 78 1.89 -5.90 -2.13
CA LYS A 78 1.61 -4.47 -2.06
C LYS A 78 2.10 -3.88 -0.73
N ALA A 79 2.32 -2.58 -0.70
CA ALA A 79 2.63 -1.82 0.52
C ALA A 79 3.87 -2.38 1.26
N TRP A 80 4.91 -2.71 0.52
CA TRP A 80 6.23 -3.01 1.08
C TRP A 80 6.71 -1.83 1.92
N ASP A 81 6.52 -0.66 1.42
CA ASP A 81 6.78 0.62 2.07
C ASP A 81 5.63 1.01 3.02
N ASP A 82 5.87 1.12 4.36
CA ASP A 82 6.99 0.41 4.98
C ASP A 82 6.52 -0.70 5.94
N ARG A 83 5.75 -1.64 5.42
CA ARG A 83 5.31 -2.81 6.21
C ARG A 83 6.42 -3.80 6.49
N VAL A 84 7.47 -3.84 5.66
CA VAL A 84 8.61 -4.72 5.92
C VAL A 84 9.43 -4.21 7.10
N GLY A 85 9.59 -2.90 7.28
CA GLY A 85 10.21 -2.33 8.47
C GLY A 85 9.47 -2.73 9.75
N LEU A 86 8.13 -2.69 9.73
CA LEU A 86 7.32 -3.16 10.85
C LEU A 86 7.52 -4.66 11.13
N ALA A 87 7.63 -5.49 10.10
CA ALA A 87 7.90 -6.91 10.26
C ALA A 87 9.28 -7.17 10.87
N VAL A 88 10.30 -6.44 10.40
CA VAL A 88 11.67 -6.51 10.93
C VAL A 88 11.70 -6.12 12.41
N ILE A 89 11.07 -4.99 12.77
CA ILE A 89 11.00 -4.54 14.17
C ILE A 89 10.29 -5.59 15.05
N THR A 90 9.17 -6.11 14.58
CA THR A 90 8.40 -7.13 15.32
C THR A 90 9.24 -8.38 15.58
N GLU A 91 9.96 -8.87 14.58
CA GLU A 91 10.83 -10.04 14.74
C GLU A 91 12.03 -9.74 15.63
N ALA A 92 12.62 -8.55 15.53
CA ALA A 92 13.69 -8.12 16.42
C ALA A 92 13.24 -8.10 17.89
N LEU A 93 12.07 -7.52 18.17
CA LEU A 93 11.49 -7.54 19.52
C LEU A 93 11.26 -8.96 20.03
N ARG A 94 10.71 -9.84 19.18
CA ARG A 94 10.48 -11.24 19.53
C ARG A 94 11.78 -11.97 19.92
N ARG A 95 12.87 -11.70 19.23
CA ARG A 95 14.19 -12.27 19.53
C ARG A 95 14.77 -11.68 20.81
N LEU A 96 14.62 -10.39 21.02
CA LEU A 96 15.13 -9.71 22.21
C LEU A 96 14.44 -10.12 23.50
N GLN A 97 13.16 -10.53 23.44
CA GLN A 97 12.47 -11.07 24.62
C GLN A 97 13.16 -12.29 25.24
N ALA A 98 13.87 -13.07 24.45
CA ALA A 98 14.61 -14.26 24.88
C ALA A 98 16.03 -13.95 25.37
N SER A 99 16.50 -12.71 25.28
CA SER A 99 17.87 -12.30 25.60
C SER A 99 17.88 -11.18 26.63
N PRO A 100 18.59 -11.33 27.76
CA PRO A 100 18.78 -10.22 28.70
C PRO A 100 19.46 -9.03 28.00
N HIS A 101 18.91 -7.84 28.16
CA HIS A 101 19.53 -6.61 27.69
C HIS A 101 19.39 -5.50 28.75
N PRO A 102 20.45 -4.69 28.99
CA PRO A 102 20.44 -3.66 30.02
C PRO A 102 19.70 -2.39 29.60
N ASN A 103 19.44 -2.20 28.32
CA ASN A 103 18.91 -0.99 27.76
C ASN A 103 17.38 -1.02 27.73
N MET A 104 16.74 0.14 27.90
CA MET A 104 15.33 0.31 27.59
C MET A 104 15.17 0.42 26.09
N LEU A 105 14.38 -0.47 25.48
CA LEU A 105 14.04 -0.46 24.09
C LEU A 105 12.61 0.05 23.91
N GLN A 106 12.45 1.08 23.07
CA GLN A 106 11.16 1.61 22.68
C GLN A 106 10.97 1.47 21.18
N VAL A 107 9.79 1.06 20.78
CA VAL A 107 9.43 0.95 19.38
C VAL A 107 8.23 1.83 19.10
N ALA A 108 8.32 2.63 18.04
CA ALA A 108 7.23 3.46 17.56
C ALA A 108 6.87 3.06 16.13
N ALA A 109 5.63 2.63 15.92
CA ALA A 109 5.06 2.48 14.59
C ALA A 109 4.26 3.76 14.30
N THR A 110 4.78 4.59 13.41
CA THR A 110 4.15 5.87 13.07
C THR A 110 3.16 5.70 11.92
N VAL A 111 2.14 6.53 11.88
CA VAL A 111 1.17 6.59 10.78
C VAL A 111 1.33 7.90 10.01
N GLN A 112 0.81 7.93 8.76
CA GLN A 112 0.85 9.10 7.89
C GLN A 112 2.28 9.56 7.55
N GLU A 113 3.21 8.62 7.42
CA GLU A 113 4.56 8.90 6.97
C GLU A 113 4.53 9.48 5.55
N GLU A 114 3.85 8.83 4.61
CA GLU A 114 3.68 9.21 3.20
C GLU A 114 3.04 10.60 2.99
N ASN A 115 2.40 11.14 4.02
CA ASN A 115 1.78 12.47 3.99
C ASN A 115 2.66 13.55 4.65
N GLY A 116 3.98 13.35 4.69
CA GLY A 116 4.95 14.32 5.20
C GLY A 116 5.30 14.14 6.67
N LEU A 117 5.51 12.91 7.12
CA LEU A 117 6.03 12.56 8.45
C LEU A 117 5.19 13.12 9.62
N ARG A 118 3.90 13.34 9.41
CA ARG A 118 3.05 14.12 10.33
C ARG A 118 3.04 13.61 11.75
N ARG A 119 3.13 12.30 11.97
CA ARG A 119 3.13 11.72 13.31
C ARG A 119 4.52 11.59 13.93
N ALA A 120 5.57 11.49 13.12
CA ALA A 120 6.93 11.49 13.62
C ALA A 120 7.33 12.86 14.20
N GLY A 121 6.84 13.96 13.63
CA GLY A 121 7.13 15.32 14.09
C GLY A 121 6.24 15.85 15.23
N GLY A 122 5.03 15.30 15.42
CA GLY A 122 4.03 15.86 16.36
C GLY A 122 3.70 15.00 17.57
N GLY A 123 4.19 13.80 17.65
CA GLY A 123 3.85 12.83 18.69
C GLY A 123 5.07 12.18 19.31
N HIS A 124 6.08 12.98 19.65
CA HIS A 124 7.26 12.43 20.33
C HIS A 124 6.81 11.71 21.60
N PRO A 125 7.24 10.44 21.80
CA PRO A 125 7.11 9.83 23.12
C PRO A 125 7.75 10.77 24.14
N THR A 126 7.17 10.81 25.30
CA THR A 126 7.63 11.61 26.47
C THR A 126 9.04 11.26 26.93
N THR A 127 9.68 10.32 26.29
CA THR A 127 11.02 9.82 26.55
C THR A 127 12.01 10.40 25.53
N LYS A 128 13.13 10.86 26.03
CA LYS A 128 14.26 11.31 25.21
C LYS A 128 15.20 10.11 25.02
N PRO A 129 15.20 9.47 23.85
CA PRO A 129 16.10 8.36 23.61
C PRO A 129 17.53 8.84 23.42
N ASP A 130 18.53 8.09 23.92
CA ASP A 130 19.94 8.36 23.66
C ASP A 130 20.35 7.97 22.23
N ILE A 131 19.69 6.95 21.67
CA ILE A 131 19.93 6.45 20.31
C ILE A 131 18.58 6.25 19.62
N VAL A 132 18.48 6.71 18.40
CA VAL A 132 17.33 6.47 17.51
C VAL A 132 17.79 5.69 16.29
N MET A 133 17.09 4.62 15.97
CA MET A 133 17.25 3.89 14.71
C MET A 133 15.97 4.04 13.89
N ASN A 134 16.12 4.52 12.66
CA ASN A 134 15.04 4.57 11.68
C ASN A 134 15.16 3.39 10.72
N LEU A 135 14.05 2.69 10.48
CA LEU A 135 13.97 1.67 9.45
C LEU A 135 13.22 2.25 8.26
N GLU A 136 13.80 2.09 7.08
CA GLU A 136 13.31 2.67 5.83
C GLU A 136 13.59 1.74 4.67
N ILE A 137 12.75 1.79 3.63
CA ILE A 137 12.93 1.05 2.39
C ILE A 137 13.50 1.97 1.32
N ARG A 138 14.33 1.42 0.47
CA ARG A 138 14.89 2.12 -0.68
C ARG A 138 14.68 1.32 -1.97
N ILE A 139 14.51 2.03 -3.07
CA ILE A 139 14.49 1.44 -4.39
C ILE A 139 15.86 0.81 -4.68
N ALA A 140 15.84 -0.45 -5.10
CA ALA A 140 17.08 -1.16 -5.43
C ALA A 140 17.65 -0.67 -6.76
N SER A 141 18.96 -0.36 -6.78
CA SER A 141 19.65 0.16 -7.96
C SER A 141 19.79 -0.84 -9.12
N HIS A 142 19.46 -2.11 -8.91
CA HIS A 142 19.46 -3.13 -9.96
C HIS A 142 18.12 -3.27 -10.68
N PHE A 143 17.17 -2.39 -10.41
CA PHE A 143 15.90 -2.36 -11.12
C PHE A 143 16.14 -1.91 -12.57
N PRO A 144 15.58 -2.60 -13.58
CA PRO A 144 15.71 -2.18 -14.97
C PRO A 144 15.24 -0.74 -15.16
N LEU A 145 16.02 0.07 -15.86
CA LEU A 145 15.76 1.48 -16.17
C LEU A 145 16.00 2.49 -15.01
N LEU A 146 16.70 2.07 -13.95
CA LEU A 146 17.23 2.98 -12.94
C LEU A 146 18.75 3.06 -13.00
#